data_d4a621385d84be057f994a77f2272c5f
#
_entry.id   d4a621385d84be057f994a77f2272c5f
#
_cell.length_a   1.000
_cell.length_b   1.000
_cell.length_c   1.000
_cell.angle_alpha   90.00
_cell.angle_beta   90.00
_cell.angle_gamma   90.00
#
_symmetry.space_group_name_H-M   'P 1'
#
loop_
_entity.id
_entity.type
_entity.pdbx_description
1 polymer ?
#
loop_
_entity_poly.entity_id
_entity_poly.type
_entity_poly.pdbx_seq_one_letter_code
_entity_poly.pdbx_strand_id
1 'polypeptide(L)'
;QGYDWYARNIQRNPLYRQELDLVTIDPDGAVVGFCTVWYDPATRLGYFEPVGVVPEHQRRGLARALLLEGMRRAQAVGATCITVAGYSQAANALYGQVMGGQPLVNSQWRKQWPA
;
A
#
# COMPACT_ATOMS: atom_id res chain seq x y z
N GLN A 1 -16.06 -13.25 -8.52
CA GLN A 1 -15.33 -12.75 -7.37
C GLN A 1 -16.17 -11.71 -6.67
N GLY A 2 -15.94 -10.95 -5.93
CA GLY A 2 -16.75 -10.00 -5.22
C GLY A 2 -16.49 -10.10 -3.74
N TYR A 3 -17.40 -9.61 -2.94
CA TYR A 3 -17.17 -9.46 -1.50
C TYR A 3 -16.89 -10.81 -0.81
N ASP A 4 -17.58 -11.87 -1.21
CA ASP A 4 -17.38 -13.18 -0.58
C ASP A 4 -15.97 -13.70 -0.80
N TRP A 5 -15.44 -13.53 -2.03
CA TRP A 5 -14.06 -13.90 -2.31
C TRP A 5 -13.09 -13.10 -1.47
N TYR A 6 -13.32 -11.79 -1.40
CA TYR A 6 -12.47 -10.88 -0.60
C TYR A 6 -12.48 -11.29 0.87
N ALA A 7 -13.68 -11.51 1.43
CA ALA A 7 -13.79 -11.89 2.84
C ALA A 7 -13.06 -13.19 3.14
N ARG A 8 -13.17 -14.19 2.24
CA ARG A 8 -12.54 -15.49 2.47
C ARG A 8 -11.05 -15.49 2.23
N ASN A 9 -10.58 -14.74 1.25
CA ASN A 9 -9.19 -14.84 0.80
C ASN A 9 -8.30 -13.71 1.31
N ILE A 10 -8.88 -12.58 1.67
CA ILE A 10 -8.14 -11.42 2.13
C ILE A 10 -8.39 -11.18 3.63
N GLN A 11 -9.64 -10.97 4.02
CA GLN A 11 -9.96 -10.58 5.39
C GLN A 11 -9.70 -11.67 6.42
N ARG A 12 -9.71 -12.95 6.00
CA ARG A 12 -9.42 -14.08 6.89
C ARG A 12 -7.94 -14.41 6.99
N ASN A 13 -7.10 -13.74 6.21
CA ASN A 13 -5.65 -13.95 6.30
C ASN A 13 -5.17 -13.49 7.69
N PRO A 14 -4.33 -14.31 8.39
CA PRO A 14 -3.84 -13.94 9.73
C PRO A 14 -3.06 -12.61 9.77
N LEU A 15 -2.48 -12.18 8.66
CA LEU A 15 -1.74 -10.93 8.59
C LEU A 15 -2.61 -9.74 8.16
N TYR A 16 -3.90 -9.98 7.90
CA TYR A 16 -4.81 -8.90 7.52
C TYR A 16 -5.15 -8.04 8.74
N ARG A 17 -5.08 -6.72 8.55
CA ARG A 17 -5.49 -5.76 9.57
C ARG A 17 -6.36 -4.70 8.91
N GLN A 18 -7.58 -4.52 9.41
CA GLN A 18 -8.53 -3.59 8.84
C GLN A 18 -7.99 -2.16 8.83
N GLU A 19 -7.26 -1.75 9.87
CA GLU A 19 -6.70 -0.40 9.94
C GLU A 19 -5.61 -0.14 8.91
N LEU A 20 -5.10 -1.19 8.27
CA LEU A 20 -4.09 -1.10 7.21
C LEU A 20 -4.67 -1.33 5.82
N ASP A 21 -5.98 -1.39 5.69
CA ASP A 21 -6.69 -1.58 4.43
C ASP A 21 -7.42 -0.28 4.10
N LEU A 22 -6.83 0.50 3.20
CA LEU A 22 -7.19 1.89 2.98
C LEU A 22 -7.89 2.07 1.65
N VAL A 23 -8.82 3.03 1.60
CA VAL A 23 -9.45 3.47 0.36
C VAL A 23 -9.48 4.99 0.31
N THR A 24 -9.55 5.53 -0.91
CA THR A 24 -9.92 6.93 -1.13
C THR A 24 -11.32 6.98 -1.71
N ILE A 25 -12.08 7.95 -1.24
CA ILE A 25 -13.48 8.12 -1.63
C ILE A 25 -13.61 9.50 -2.26
N ASP A 26 -14.25 9.58 -3.43
CA ASP A 26 -14.49 10.86 -4.08
C ASP A 26 -15.64 11.62 -3.41
N PRO A 27 -15.89 12.88 -3.81
CA PRO A 27 -16.99 13.65 -3.21
C PRO A 27 -18.37 13.02 -3.37
N ASP A 28 -18.55 12.14 -4.35
CA ASP A 28 -19.82 11.45 -4.59
C ASP A 28 -19.94 10.15 -3.79
N GLY A 29 -18.94 9.81 -3.02
CA GLY A 29 -18.94 8.61 -2.18
C GLY A 29 -18.44 7.35 -2.87
N ALA A 30 -17.92 7.46 -4.09
CA ALA A 30 -17.37 6.29 -4.80
C ALA A 30 -15.94 6.00 -4.35
N VAL A 31 -15.60 4.72 -4.24
CA VAL A 31 -14.22 4.29 -3.97
C VAL A 31 -13.41 4.44 -5.26
N VAL A 32 -12.41 5.28 -5.24
CA VAL A 32 -11.60 5.60 -6.43
C VAL A 32 -10.14 5.20 -6.29
N GLY A 33 -9.74 4.75 -5.13
CA GLY A 33 -8.39 4.24 -4.90
C GLY A 33 -8.35 3.31 -3.70
N PHE A 34 -7.34 2.47 -3.68
CA PHE A 34 -7.18 1.50 -2.59
C PHE A 34 -5.70 1.21 -2.36
N CYS A 35 -5.41 0.80 -1.14
CA CYS A 35 -4.06 0.41 -0.73
C CYS A 35 -4.19 -0.51 0.47
N THR A 36 -3.69 -1.73 0.34
CA THR A 36 -3.66 -2.66 1.46
C THR A 36 -2.23 -2.84 1.91
N VAL A 37 -1.99 -2.70 3.21
CA VAL A 37 -0.71 -3.00 3.84
C VAL A 37 -0.84 -4.30 4.60
N TRP A 38 0.02 -5.24 4.30
CA TRP A 38 0.20 -6.48 5.07
C TRP A 38 1.32 -6.27 6.06
N TYR A 39 1.13 -6.72 7.29
CA TYR A 39 2.14 -6.52 8.34
C TYR A 39 2.37 -7.82 9.11
N ASP A 40 3.65 -8.19 9.21
CA ASP A 40 4.09 -9.33 10.00
C ASP A 40 4.71 -8.81 11.30
N PRO A 41 4.03 -9.00 12.45
CA PRO A 41 4.57 -8.52 13.72
C PRO A 41 5.82 -9.30 14.18
N ALA A 42 6.02 -10.52 13.68
CA ALA A 42 7.20 -11.30 14.06
C ALA A 42 8.48 -10.70 13.45
N THR A 43 8.43 -10.28 12.20
CA THR A 43 9.58 -9.68 11.52
C THR A 43 9.54 -8.16 11.51
N ARG A 44 8.38 -7.57 11.84
CA ARG A 44 8.09 -6.14 11.78
C ARG A 44 8.23 -5.58 10.35
N LEU A 45 7.92 -6.42 9.38
CA LEU A 45 7.94 -6.04 7.97
C LEU A 45 6.54 -5.78 7.46
N GLY A 46 6.39 -4.68 6.72
CA GLY A 46 5.17 -4.34 6.01
C GLY A 46 5.33 -4.54 4.51
N TYR A 47 4.21 -4.68 3.82
CA TYR A 47 4.20 -4.92 2.40
C TYR A 47 2.92 -4.33 1.80
N PHE A 48 3.08 -3.50 0.76
CA PHE A 48 1.94 -2.95 0.02
C PHE A 48 1.50 -3.90 -1.07
N GLU A 49 0.26 -4.37 -1.02
CA GLU A 49 -0.34 -5.14 -2.11
C GLU A 49 -1.84 -5.32 -1.85
N PRO A 50 -2.71 -4.88 -2.75
CA PRO A 50 -2.45 -4.07 -3.94
C PRO A 50 -2.47 -2.57 -3.65
N VAL A 51 -2.03 -1.78 -4.64
CA VAL A 51 -2.19 -0.33 -4.66
C VAL A 51 -2.75 0.07 -6.01
N GLY A 52 -3.80 0.85 -6.03
CA GLY A 52 -4.38 1.28 -7.29
C GLY A 52 -5.30 2.48 -7.15
N VAL A 53 -5.44 3.21 -8.25
CA VAL A 53 -6.36 4.33 -8.40
C VAL A 53 -7.06 4.18 -9.74
N VAL A 54 -8.38 4.38 -9.78
CA VAL A 54 -9.12 4.28 -11.05
C VAL A 54 -8.57 5.28 -12.06
N PRO A 55 -8.58 4.94 -13.37
CA PRO A 55 -7.91 5.78 -14.38
C PRO A 55 -8.37 7.23 -14.39
N GLU A 56 -9.65 7.49 -14.18
CA GLU A 56 -10.22 8.84 -14.22
C GLU A 56 -9.71 9.73 -13.08
N HIS A 57 -9.16 9.14 -12.04
CA HIS A 57 -8.68 9.86 -10.86
C HIS A 57 -7.17 9.81 -10.69
N GLN A 58 -6.45 9.28 -11.66
CA GLN A 58 -5.00 9.25 -11.63
C GLN A 58 -4.42 10.65 -11.82
N ARG A 59 -3.16 10.83 -11.41
CA ARG A 59 -2.41 12.08 -11.49
C ARG A 59 -2.98 13.20 -10.60
N ARG A 60 -3.72 12.85 -9.57
CA ARG A 60 -4.25 13.81 -8.57
C ARG A 60 -3.58 13.66 -7.21
N GLY A 61 -2.52 12.87 -7.13
CA GLY A 61 -1.83 12.62 -5.87
C GLY A 61 -2.51 11.63 -4.95
N LEU A 62 -3.52 10.89 -5.41
CA LEU A 62 -4.26 9.94 -4.57
C LEU A 62 -3.41 8.73 -4.20
N ALA A 63 -2.69 8.15 -5.17
CA ALA A 63 -1.81 7.02 -4.87
C ALA A 63 -0.71 7.43 -3.90
N ARG A 64 -0.14 8.63 -4.09
CA ARG A 64 0.86 9.16 -3.16
C ARG A 64 0.29 9.31 -1.76
N ALA A 65 -0.91 9.86 -1.63
CA ALA A 65 -1.56 10.02 -0.34
C ALA A 65 -1.84 8.66 0.32
N LEU A 66 -2.29 7.67 -0.44
CA LEU A 66 -2.52 6.32 0.07
C LEU A 66 -1.23 5.69 0.57
N LEU A 67 -0.14 5.81 -0.18
CA LEU A 67 1.16 5.26 0.23
C LEU A 67 1.67 5.96 1.50
N LEU A 68 1.58 7.27 1.57
CA LEU A 68 2.04 8.02 2.75
C LEU A 68 1.23 7.65 3.99
N GLU A 69 -0.08 7.57 3.87
CA GLU A 69 -0.92 7.18 5.00
C GLU A 69 -0.70 5.71 5.37
N GLY A 70 -0.55 4.83 4.38
CA GLY A 70 -0.24 3.43 4.63
C GLY A 70 1.08 3.26 5.38
N MET A 71 2.11 4.00 5.00
CA MET A 71 3.39 3.97 5.70
C MET A 71 3.26 4.50 7.14
N ARG A 72 2.51 5.59 7.32
CA ARG A 72 2.28 6.14 8.66
C ARG A 72 1.62 5.12 9.56
N ARG A 73 0.58 4.45 9.08
CA ARG A 73 -0.13 3.43 9.85
C ARG A 73 0.71 2.19 10.09
N ALA A 74 1.47 1.76 9.10
CA ALA A 74 2.38 0.63 9.26
C ALA A 74 3.41 0.89 10.35
N GLN A 75 4.01 2.07 10.33
CA GLN A 75 4.99 2.45 11.37
C GLN A 75 4.32 2.52 12.74
N ALA A 76 3.10 3.02 12.83
CA ALA A 76 2.37 3.13 14.10
C ALA A 76 2.08 1.77 14.73
N VAL A 77 1.87 0.72 13.94
CA VAL A 77 1.67 -0.63 14.47
C VAL A 77 2.98 -1.39 14.71
N GLY A 78 4.13 -0.79 14.37
CA GLY A 78 5.42 -1.36 14.70
C GLY A 78 6.30 -1.75 13.53
N ALA A 79 5.90 -1.47 12.29
CA ALA A 79 6.74 -1.80 11.14
C ALA A 79 8.03 -0.98 11.19
N THR A 80 9.16 -1.64 10.90
CA THR A 80 10.46 -0.99 10.76
C THR A 80 10.89 -0.92 9.30
N CYS A 81 10.20 -1.66 8.44
CA CYS A 81 10.49 -1.67 7.00
C CYS A 81 9.19 -1.97 6.26
N ILE A 82 9.01 -1.35 5.11
CA ILE A 82 7.88 -1.65 4.23
C ILE A 82 8.38 -1.68 2.79
N THR A 83 7.84 -2.61 2.00
CA THR A 83 8.23 -2.78 0.61
C THR A 83 7.02 -2.63 -0.31
N VAL A 84 7.29 -2.31 -1.56
CA VAL A 84 6.31 -2.27 -2.64
C VAL A 84 7.00 -2.64 -3.95
N ALA A 85 6.30 -3.38 -4.81
CA ALA A 85 6.81 -3.72 -6.13
C ALA A 85 6.10 -2.90 -7.20
N GLY A 86 6.84 -2.36 -8.16
CA GLY A 86 6.30 -1.60 -9.28
C GLY A 86 6.44 -2.37 -10.58
N TYR A 87 5.33 -2.45 -11.33
CA TYR A 87 5.28 -3.19 -12.59
C TYR A 87 5.07 -2.28 -13.81
N SER A 88 5.14 -0.96 -13.61
CA SER A 88 5.05 0.01 -14.69
C SER A 88 6.02 1.15 -14.45
N GLN A 89 6.35 1.88 -15.53
CA GLN A 89 7.22 3.04 -15.41
C GLN A 89 6.61 4.10 -14.48
N ALA A 90 5.31 4.34 -14.60
CA ALA A 90 4.62 5.33 -13.79
C ALA A 90 4.61 4.90 -12.31
N ALA A 91 4.35 3.63 -12.02
CA ALA A 91 4.37 3.12 -10.65
C ALA A 91 5.76 3.24 -10.04
N ASN A 92 6.80 2.86 -10.78
CA ASN A 92 8.17 2.95 -10.28
C ASN A 92 8.60 4.40 -10.03
N ALA A 93 8.18 5.34 -10.89
CA ALA A 93 8.47 6.75 -10.67
C ALA A 93 7.83 7.25 -9.37
N LEU A 94 6.57 6.88 -9.13
CA LEU A 94 5.87 7.25 -7.90
C LEU A 94 6.54 6.63 -6.67
N TYR A 95 6.83 5.33 -6.72
CA TYR A 95 7.44 4.64 -5.58
C TYR A 95 8.83 5.19 -5.28
N GLY A 96 9.60 5.55 -6.29
CA GLY A 96 10.90 6.18 -6.11
C GLY A 96 10.79 7.52 -5.38
N GLN A 97 9.76 8.31 -5.68
CA GLN A 97 9.53 9.59 -5.03
C GLN A 97 9.10 9.40 -3.56
N VAL A 98 8.24 8.44 -3.30
CA VAL A 98 7.65 8.25 -1.97
C VAL A 98 8.58 7.47 -1.05
N MET A 99 9.20 6.39 -1.56
CA MET A 99 10.05 5.50 -0.75
C MET A 99 11.48 5.99 -0.68
N GLY A 100 11.92 6.69 -1.70
CA GLY A 100 13.31 7.19 -1.81
C GLY A 100 14.29 6.11 -2.23
N GLY A 101 15.51 6.54 -2.57
CA GLY A 101 16.60 5.63 -2.91
C GLY A 101 16.45 4.91 -4.23
N GLN A 102 17.06 3.74 -4.31
CA GLN A 102 17.06 2.89 -5.49
C GLN A 102 16.21 1.66 -5.25
N PRO A 103 15.63 1.08 -6.30
CA PRO A 103 14.91 -0.19 -6.14
C PRO A 103 15.87 -1.30 -5.70
N LEU A 104 15.36 -2.26 -4.94
CA LEU A 104 16.17 -3.38 -4.46
C LEU A 104 16.46 -4.36 -5.59
N VAL A 105 15.45 -5.08 -6.02
CA VAL A 105 15.54 -6.10 -7.07
C VAL A 105 14.23 -6.08 -7.83
N ASN A 106 14.30 -6.17 -9.16
CA ASN A 106 13.10 -6.26 -9.99
C ASN A 106 12.07 -5.18 -9.66
N SER A 107 12.54 -3.92 -9.52
CA SER A 107 11.67 -2.78 -9.24
C SER A 107 10.89 -2.90 -7.92
N GLN A 108 11.48 -3.53 -6.93
CA GLN A 108 10.94 -3.56 -5.58
C GLN A 108 11.55 -2.42 -4.77
N TRP A 109 10.70 -1.66 -4.09
CA TRP A 109 11.11 -0.50 -3.30
C TRP A 109 10.93 -0.77 -1.82
N ARG A 110 11.81 -0.21 -1.00
CA ARG A 110 11.81 -0.39 0.44
C ARG A 110 11.93 0.95 1.16
N LYS A 111 11.13 1.13 2.18
CA LYS A 111 11.28 2.20 3.16
C LYS A 111 11.62 1.58 4.50
N GLN A 112 12.69 2.04 5.13
CA GLN A 112 13.13 1.52 6.43
C GLN A 112 13.22 2.66 7.43
N TRP A 113 12.75 2.40 8.65
CA TRP A 113 12.80 3.36 9.74
C TRP A 113 13.70 2.83 10.87
N PRO A 114 14.27 3.73 11.69
CA PRO A 114 14.97 3.29 12.88
C PRO A 114 14.06 2.49 13.80
N ALA A 115 14.62 1.48 14.45
CA ALA A 115 13.86 0.62 15.35
C ALA A 115 13.41 1.38 16.61
#